data_c0cf52472a4de2c41431e3d177f63f23
#
_entry.id   c0cf52472a4de2c41431e3d177f63f23
#
_cell.length_a   1.000
_cell.length_b   1.000
_cell.length_c   1.000
_cell.angle_alpha   90.00
_cell.angle_beta   90.00
_cell.angle_gamma   90.00
#
_symmetry.space_group_name_H-M   'P 1'
#
loop_
_entity.id
_entity.type
_entity.pdbx_description
1 polymer ?
#
loop_
_entity_poly.entity_id
_entity_poly.type
_entity_poly.pdbx_seq_one_letter_code
_entity_poly.pdbx_strand_id
1 'polypeptide(L)'
;MVMLSGLQTSLSGMKVAQNQMDIVGRNLANIDTVGYTRKTAAQKNLVLGGYSAGVQLGDITRTVNEGLLKSYLASNSQTGNLNAKNQFLGKTETLLGTPSGNNSIAANVGDLQSAFETFASDVTSSSGR
;
A
#
# COMPACT_ATOMS: atom_id res chain seq x y z
N MET A 1 17.98 -21.34 -51.69
CA MET A 1 18.12 -20.34 -50.62
C MET A 1 16.74 -19.78 -50.18
N VAL A 2 15.81 -19.50 -51.12
CA VAL A 2 14.49 -18.88 -50.81
C VAL A 2 13.60 -19.76 -49.93
N MET A 3 13.62 -21.08 -50.08
CA MET A 3 12.80 -21.99 -49.24
C MET A 3 13.25 -22.04 -47.79
N LEU A 4 14.55 -21.92 -47.53
CA LEU A 4 15.08 -21.97 -46.18
C LEU A 4 14.71 -20.70 -45.37
N SER A 5 14.68 -19.54 -46.03
CA SER A 5 14.25 -18.27 -45.44
C SER A 5 12.76 -18.28 -45.10
N GLY A 6 11.91 -18.85 -45.95
CA GLY A 6 10.48 -19.02 -45.69
C GLY A 6 10.21 -19.92 -44.48
N LEU A 7 10.98 -21.01 -44.35
CA LEU A 7 10.89 -21.92 -43.20
C LEU A 7 11.32 -21.22 -41.88
N GLN A 8 12.41 -20.44 -41.94
CA GLN A 8 12.84 -19.65 -40.77
C GLN A 8 11.82 -18.60 -40.37
N THR A 9 11.22 -17.90 -41.31
CA THR A 9 10.15 -16.92 -41.05
C THR A 9 8.94 -17.58 -40.38
N SER A 10 8.51 -18.73 -40.92
CA SER A 10 7.39 -19.50 -40.35
C SER A 10 7.69 -20.00 -38.94
N LEU A 11 8.91 -20.50 -38.71
CA LEU A 11 9.36 -20.95 -37.37
C LEU A 11 9.41 -19.79 -36.36
N SER A 12 9.87 -18.60 -36.81
CA SER A 12 9.88 -17.41 -35.96
C SER A 12 8.46 -16.99 -35.54
N GLY A 13 7.51 -17.04 -36.49
CA GLY A 13 6.09 -16.78 -36.21
C GLY A 13 5.49 -17.76 -35.19
N MET A 14 5.79 -19.05 -35.38
CA MET A 14 5.32 -20.08 -34.43
C MET A 14 5.88 -19.90 -33.01
N LYS A 15 7.18 -19.59 -32.90
CA LYS A 15 7.79 -19.29 -31.58
C LYS A 15 7.17 -18.09 -30.91
N VAL A 16 6.88 -17.02 -31.65
CA VAL A 16 6.22 -15.83 -31.09
C VAL A 16 4.81 -16.16 -30.66
N ALA A 17 4.05 -16.94 -31.43
CA ALA A 17 2.71 -17.38 -31.02
C ALA A 17 2.73 -18.23 -29.75
N GLN A 18 3.69 -19.15 -29.61
CA GLN A 18 3.87 -19.93 -28.38
C GLN A 18 4.16 -19.04 -27.17
N ASN A 19 5.08 -18.08 -27.31
CA ASN A 19 5.39 -17.14 -26.23
C ASN A 19 4.19 -16.25 -25.86
N GLN A 20 3.39 -15.82 -26.83
CA GLN A 20 2.18 -15.06 -26.57
C GLN A 20 1.13 -15.92 -25.83
N MET A 21 0.96 -17.19 -26.21
CA MET A 21 0.09 -18.13 -25.49
C MET A 21 0.56 -18.35 -24.05
N ASP A 22 1.87 -18.44 -23.81
CA ASP A 22 2.43 -18.57 -22.46
C ASP A 22 2.12 -17.33 -21.61
N ILE A 23 2.21 -16.12 -22.17
CA ILE A 23 1.82 -14.87 -21.49
C ILE A 23 0.32 -14.89 -21.15
N VAL A 24 -0.53 -15.31 -22.10
CA VAL A 24 -1.98 -15.42 -21.85
C VAL A 24 -2.26 -16.45 -20.77
N GLY A 25 -1.62 -17.61 -20.81
CA GLY A 25 -1.73 -18.64 -19.79
C GLY A 25 -1.36 -18.14 -18.39
N ARG A 26 -0.25 -17.41 -18.28
CA ARG A 26 0.18 -16.79 -17.03
C ARG A 26 -0.79 -15.72 -16.55
N ASN A 27 -1.36 -14.91 -17.44
CA ASN A 27 -2.37 -13.93 -17.09
C ASN A 27 -3.65 -14.61 -16.58
N LEU A 28 -4.07 -15.69 -17.21
CA LEU A 28 -5.24 -16.45 -16.83
C LEU A 28 -5.04 -17.17 -15.48
N ALA A 29 -3.88 -17.80 -15.29
CA ALA A 29 -3.57 -18.49 -14.05
C ALA A 29 -3.50 -17.55 -12.83
N ASN A 30 -3.23 -16.26 -13.04
CA ASN A 30 -3.10 -15.27 -11.99
C ASN A 30 -4.24 -14.24 -11.96
N ILE A 31 -5.38 -14.54 -12.61
CA ILE A 31 -6.50 -13.57 -12.71
C ILE A 31 -7.02 -13.12 -11.36
N ASP A 32 -7.04 -14.04 -10.38
CA ASP A 32 -7.52 -13.80 -9.01
C ASP A 32 -6.38 -13.51 -8.02
N THR A 33 -5.14 -13.42 -8.50
CA THR A 33 -3.99 -13.12 -7.63
C THR A 33 -3.95 -11.64 -7.30
N VAL A 34 -4.07 -11.31 -6.02
CA VAL A 34 -4.02 -9.91 -5.55
C VAL A 34 -2.68 -9.27 -5.89
N GLY A 35 -2.72 -8.11 -6.54
CA GLY A 35 -1.52 -7.37 -6.95
C GLY A 35 -0.92 -7.82 -8.29
N TYR A 36 -1.49 -8.84 -8.93
CA TYR A 36 -1.06 -9.22 -10.27
C TYR A 36 -1.49 -8.18 -11.30
N THR A 37 -0.58 -7.86 -12.22
CA THR A 37 -0.85 -6.95 -13.34
C THR A 37 -0.73 -7.70 -14.66
N ARG A 38 -1.73 -7.57 -15.51
CA ARG A 38 -1.78 -8.20 -16.82
C ARG A 38 -0.54 -7.82 -17.63
N LYS A 39 0.14 -8.83 -18.17
CA LYS A 39 1.28 -8.69 -19.07
C LYS A 39 0.82 -8.78 -20.51
N THR A 40 1.37 -7.93 -21.38
CA THR A 40 1.16 -7.94 -22.82
C THR A 40 2.50 -7.81 -23.54
N ALA A 41 2.62 -8.46 -24.66
CA ALA A 41 3.78 -8.30 -25.54
C ALA A 41 3.31 -8.15 -26.98
N ALA A 42 3.80 -7.13 -27.65
CA ALA A 42 3.55 -6.90 -29.05
C ALA A 42 4.54 -7.71 -29.90
N GLN A 43 4.11 -8.08 -31.09
CA GLN A 43 4.96 -8.68 -32.09
C GLN A 43 5.73 -7.59 -32.84
N LYS A 44 7.04 -7.78 -33.04
CA LYS A 44 7.90 -6.86 -33.79
C LYS A 44 8.49 -7.59 -35.00
N ASN A 45 8.69 -6.86 -36.07
CA ASN A 45 9.42 -7.38 -37.24
C ASN A 45 10.90 -7.58 -36.91
N LEU A 46 11.45 -8.74 -37.23
CA LEU A 46 12.87 -9.02 -37.14
C LEU A 46 13.54 -8.60 -38.47
N VAL A 47 14.38 -7.58 -38.42
CA VAL A 47 15.13 -7.08 -39.57
C VAL A 47 16.61 -7.47 -39.43
N LEU A 48 17.15 -8.16 -40.43
CA LEU A 48 18.55 -8.54 -40.53
C LEU A 48 19.13 -8.01 -41.84
N GLY A 49 20.16 -7.18 -41.78
CA GLY A 49 20.80 -6.62 -42.98
C GLY A 49 19.88 -5.79 -43.88
N GLY A 50 18.84 -5.14 -43.31
CA GLY A 50 17.85 -4.35 -44.06
C GLY A 50 16.69 -5.15 -44.63
N TYR A 51 16.68 -6.47 -44.48
CA TYR A 51 15.61 -7.36 -44.98
C TYR A 51 14.80 -7.93 -43.81
N SER A 52 13.49 -8.10 -44.01
CA SER A 52 12.63 -8.78 -43.03
C SER A 52 13.01 -10.25 -42.93
N ALA A 53 13.47 -10.67 -41.75
CA ALA A 53 13.92 -12.03 -41.48
C ALA A 53 12.91 -12.84 -40.66
N GLY A 54 11.72 -12.28 -40.46
CA GLY A 54 10.65 -12.90 -39.67
C GLY A 54 10.11 -11.96 -38.58
N VAL A 55 9.68 -12.55 -37.48
CA VAL A 55 9.07 -11.84 -36.37
C VAL A 55 9.72 -12.23 -35.05
N GLN A 56 9.70 -11.30 -34.12
CA GLN A 56 10.17 -11.53 -32.75
C GLN A 56 9.17 -10.97 -31.76
N LEU A 57 9.18 -11.51 -30.55
CA LEU A 57 8.43 -10.95 -29.45
C LEU A 57 9.07 -9.61 -29.05
N GLY A 58 8.24 -8.56 -28.93
CA GLY A 58 8.66 -7.29 -28.38
C GLY A 58 8.75 -7.32 -26.85
N ASP A 59 8.96 -6.16 -26.28
CA ASP A 59 9.08 -6.03 -24.83
C ASP A 59 7.77 -6.43 -24.12
N ILE A 60 7.89 -7.14 -23.01
CA ILE A 60 6.76 -7.49 -22.17
C ILE A 60 6.43 -6.28 -21.30
N THR A 61 5.28 -5.68 -21.56
CA THR A 61 4.78 -4.54 -20.79
C THR A 61 3.67 -4.96 -19.83
N ARG A 62 3.54 -4.24 -18.72
CA ARG A 62 2.46 -4.43 -17.76
C ARG A 62 1.41 -3.35 -17.97
N THR A 63 0.15 -3.75 -17.99
CA THR A 63 -0.97 -2.79 -18.03
C THR A 63 -1.29 -2.38 -16.61
N VAL A 64 -0.88 -1.19 -16.20
CA VAL A 64 -1.15 -0.61 -14.89
C VAL A 64 -1.93 0.67 -15.09
N ASN A 65 -3.00 0.83 -14.33
CA ASN A 65 -3.70 2.11 -14.25
C ASN A 65 -2.94 3.01 -13.26
N GLU A 66 -2.08 3.87 -13.80
CA GLU A 66 -1.23 4.77 -12.99
C GLU A 66 -2.06 5.75 -12.13
N GLY A 67 -3.23 6.18 -12.62
CA GLY A 67 -4.13 7.04 -11.86
C GLY A 67 -4.65 6.35 -10.61
N LEU A 68 -5.11 5.11 -10.76
CA LEU A 68 -5.57 4.28 -9.64
C LEU A 68 -4.43 3.97 -8.67
N LEU A 69 -3.25 3.65 -9.18
CA LEU A 69 -2.07 3.39 -8.34
C LEU A 69 -1.70 4.62 -7.50
N LYS A 70 -1.65 5.81 -8.11
CA LYS A 70 -1.39 7.07 -7.39
C LYS A 70 -2.45 7.34 -6.33
N SER A 71 -3.72 7.16 -6.66
CA SER A 71 -4.83 7.32 -5.71
C SER A 71 -4.71 6.33 -4.53
N TYR A 72 -4.41 5.08 -4.81
CA TYR A 72 -4.18 4.06 -3.79
C TYR A 72 -3.01 4.42 -2.86
N LEU A 73 -1.87 4.83 -3.43
CA LEU A 73 -0.70 5.23 -2.65
C LEU A 73 -0.99 6.47 -1.78
N ALA A 74 -1.71 7.45 -2.30
CA ALA A 74 -2.13 8.64 -1.55
C ALA A 74 -3.04 8.27 -0.39
N SER A 75 -4.06 7.43 -0.63
CA SER A 75 -4.98 6.95 0.40
C SER A 75 -4.26 6.14 1.48
N ASN A 76 -3.36 5.26 1.08
CA ASN A 76 -2.57 4.46 2.03
C ASN A 76 -1.64 5.32 2.89
N SER A 77 -1.00 6.34 2.29
CA SER A 77 -0.18 7.31 3.01
C SER A 77 -1.00 8.13 4.02
N GLN A 78 -2.20 8.57 3.61
CA GLN A 78 -3.12 9.29 4.50
C GLN A 78 -3.57 8.42 5.68
N THR A 79 -3.91 7.16 5.42
CA THR A 79 -4.27 6.20 6.46
C THR A 79 -3.10 5.98 7.44
N GLY A 80 -1.88 5.83 6.93
CA GLY A 80 -0.68 5.73 7.75
C GLY A 80 -0.46 6.96 8.65
N ASN A 81 -0.65 8.16 8.10
CA ASN A 81 -0.55 9.42 8.86
C ASN A 81 -1.60 9.50 9.97
N LEU A 82 -2.86 9.15 9.66
CA LEU A 82 -3.94 9.16 10.65
C LEU A 82 -3.69 8.12 11.76
N ASN A 83 -3.22 6.93 11.41
CA ASN A 83 -2.87 5.91 12.40
C ASN A 83 -1.74 6.36 13.32
N ALA A 84 -0.69 7.00 12.77
CA ALA A 84 0.40 7.55 13.58
C ALA A 84 -0.09 8.65 14.53
N LYS A 85 -0.96 9.55 14.04
CA LYS A 85 -1.59 10.59 14.88
C LYS A 85 -2.44 9.98 15.99
N ASN A 86 -3.26 8.99 15.67
CA ASN A 86 -4.10 8.31 16.66
C ASN A 86 -3.25 7.61 17.73
N GLN A 87 -2.17 6.95 17.34
CA GLN A 87 -1.25 6.34 18.30
C GLN A 87 -0.59 7.38 19.21
N PHE A 88 -0.18 8.52 18.65
CA PHE A 88 0.40 9.61 19.44
C PHE A 88 -0.62 10.21 20.41
N LEU A 89 -1.84 10.52 19.92
CA LEU A 89 -2.92 11.05 20.75
C LEU A 89 -3.32 10.07 21.86
N GLY A 90 -3.41 8.76 21.54
CA GLY A 90 -3.69 7.75 22.56
C GLY A 90 -2.61 7.65 23.64
N LYS A 91 -1.33 7.81 23.28
CA LYS A 91 -0.24 7.90 24.28
C LYS A 91 -0.37 9.16 25.13
N THR A 92 -0.72 10.29 24.51
CA THR A 92 -0.93 11.55 25.22
C THR A 92 -2.12 11.44 26.19
N GLU A 93 -3.21 10.83 25.74
CA GLU A 93 -4.40 10.56 26.58
C GLU A 93 -4.04 9.66 27.77
N THR A 94 -3.24 8.61 27.53
CA THR A 94 -2.77 7.72 28.61
C THR A 94 -1.92 8.47 29.65
N LEU A 95 -1.10 9.43 29.22
CA LEU A 95 -0.25 10.23 30.10
C LEU A 95 -1.04 11.31 30.86
N LEU A 96 -2.01 11.94 30.23
CA LEU A 96 -2.83 13.00 30.84
C LEU A 96 -3.99 12.44 31.64
N GLY A 97 -4.38 11.18 31.41
CA GLY A 97 -5.58 10.55 31.93
C GLY A 97 -6.86 11.07 31.26
N THR A 98 -7.92 10.27 31.33
CA THR A 98 -9.24 10.69 30.81
C THR A 98 -9.88 11.65 31.81
N PRO A 99 -10.58 12.71 31.35
CA PRO A 99 -11.22 13.69 32.26
C PRO A 99 -12.20 13.08 33.29
N SER A 100 -12.79 11.93 32.93
CA SER A 100 -13.72 11.18 33.80
C SER A 100 -13.04 10.07 34.65
N GLY A 101 -11.73 9.90 34.52
CA GLY A 101 -10.98 8.88 35.26
C GLY A 101 -10.33 9.45 36.50
N ASN A 102 -10.32 8.68 37.59
CA ASN A 102 -9.70 9.07 38.87
C ASN A 102 -8.18 9.28 38.80
N ASN A 103 -7.56 9.05 37.64
CA ASN A 103 -6.12 9.12 37.44
C ASN A 103 -5.74 10.20 36.39
N SER A 104 -6.57 11.22 36.25
CA SER A 104 -6.30 12.35 35.37
C SER A 104 -5.68 13.51 36.11
N ILE A 105 -4.95 14.38 35.40
CA ILE A 105 -4.43 15.64 35.97
C ILE A 105 -5.58 16.47 36.56
N ALA A 106 -6.74 16.50 35.90
CA ALA A 106 -7.92 17.20 36.38
C ALA A 106 -8.46 16.60 37.72
N ALA A 107 -8.49 15.28 37.83
CA ALA A 107 -8.88 14.61 39.06
C ALA A 107 -7.92 14.93 40.23
N ASN A 108 -6.60 14.84 39.95
CA ASN A 108 -5.57 15.15 40.94
C ASN A 108 -5.63 16.61 41.41
N VAL A 109 -5.97 17.56 40.54
CA VAL A 109 -6.20 18.97 40.94
C VAL A 109 -7.46 19.10 41.80
N GLY A 110 -8.54 18.38 41.44
CA GLY A 110 -9.77 18.32 42.25
C GLY A 110 -9.54 17.71 43.64
N ASP A 111 -8.76 16.64 43.74
CA ASP A 111 -8.37 16.01 44.99
C ASP A 111 -7.53 16.95 45.87
N LEU A 112 -6.59 17.69 45.24
CA LEU A 112 -5.79 18.70 45.92
C LEU A 112 -6.69 19.83 46.48
N GLN A 113 -7.65 20.33 45.69
CA GLN A 113 -8.61 21.32 46.15
C GLN A 113 -9.43 20.80 47.32
N SER A 114 -9.97 19.58 47.23
CA SER A 114 -10.73 18.95 48.30
C SER A 114 -9.90 18.75 49.56
N ALA A 115 -8.61 18.42 49.41
CA ALA A 115 -7.71 18.32 50.57
C ALA A 115 -7.50 19.68 51.26
N PHE A 116 -7.35 20.77 50.49
CA PHE A 116 -7.27 22.12 51.06
C PHE A 116 -8.57 22.55 51.76
N GLU A 117 -9.74 22.24 51.19
CA GLU A 117 -11.03 22.52 51.81
C GLU A 117 -11.20 21.75 53.14
N THR A 118 -10.81 20.47 53.14
CA THR A 118 -10.81 19.65 54.33
C THR A 118 -9.88 20.21 55.40
N PHE A 119 -8.66 20.59 55.01
CA PHE A 119 -7.71 21.23 55.94
C PHE A 119 -8.24 22.54 56.52
N ALA A 120 -8.83 23.40 55.69
CA ALA A 120 -9.43 24.67 56.13
C ALA A 120 -10.58 24.46 57.12
N SER A 121 -11.40 23.43 56.90
CA SER A 121 -12.50 23.08 57.84
C SER A 121 -11.98 22.47 59.14
N ASP A 122 -10.92 21.68 59.11
CA ASP A 122 -10.34 20.99 60.27
C ASP A 122 -9.55 21.94 61.16
N VAL A 123 -8.92 22.98 60.60
CA VAL A 123 -8.25 24.05 61.39
C VAL A 123 -9.24 24.85 62.18
N THR A 124 -10.49 24.95 61.74
CA THR A 124 -11.58 25.68 62.51
C THR A 124 -12.33 24.77 63.50
N SER A 125 -12.14 23.43 63.42
CA SER A 125 -12.73 22.48 64.34
C SER A 125 -11.83 22.27 65.55
N SER A 126 -12.44 22.30 66.75
CA SER A 126 -11.71 22.14 68.02
C SER A 126 -11.15 20.73 68.27
N SER A 127 -11.41 19.77 67.37
CA SER A 127 -10.91 18.41 67.46
C SER A 127 -9.63 18.18 66.58
N GLY A 128 -9.15 19.21 65.89
CA GLY A 128 -7.92 19.19 65.10
C GLY A 128 -6.70 19.81 65.79
N ARG A 129 -6.75 20.05 67.07
CA ARG A 129 -5.64 20.55 67.88
C ARG A 129 -5.04 19.46 68.76
#